data_62dba4cd6aa1b2e473ecfcc17f276096
#
_entry.id   62dba4cd6aa1b2e473ecfcc17f276096
#
_cell.length_a   1.000
_cell.length_b   1.000
_cell.length_c   1.000
_cell.angle_alpha   90.00
_cell.angle_beta   90.00
_cell.angle_gamma   90.00
#
_symmetry.space_group_name_H-M   'P 1'
#
loop_
_entity.id
_entity.type
_entity.pdbx_description
1 polymer ?
#
loop_
_entity_poly.entity_id
_entity_poly.type
_entity_poly.pdbx_seq_one_letter_code
_entity_poly.pdbx_strand_id
1 'polypeptide(L)'
;MICFNGFFKAFIMAAGYQETYQRSIQNAEDFWSEIANNIFWYKKPSKILNSDNPPFYKWFEDGTTNTCYNAVDLHVKNGKGEKIAIIYDSPITNSQKKITYSQLKEQVSIFAGALVNQGIKKGDRVIIYMPMIPEAVVAMLGCARIGAIHSVVFGGFAANELASRIDDSKTKIILSASCGYEPGRTIEYKPLLKKAIELAKHKPEKCIIYQRKDFKADLEKNEIDWNEFIKNAKPVECVEMNANDYAYIIYTSGTTGVPKGIVRDIGGHIVALKWTMKNIYNINPDDVWWSASDIGWIVGHSYIVYGPLFHGCTTVLFEGKPVGTPDAGVFWRIISEHKVKSLFTAPTAFRAIKKEDPNGEFFKKYNLSSFEFLFLAGERADPDTLKWAESLLKVPVIDHWWQTETSWAISANC
;
A
#
# COMPACT_ATOMS: atom_id res chain seq x y z
N MET A 1 -21.62 -33.94 -8.06
CA MET A 1 -22.53 -32.80 -7.79
C MET A 1 -21.78 -31.52 -7.34
N ILE A 2 -20.47 -31.43 -7.53
CA ILE A 2 -19.61 -30.30 -7.08
C ILE A 2 -19.24 -29.35 -8.25
N CYS A 3 -19.35 -29.79 -9.50
CA CYS A 3 -19.00 -28.95 -10.66
C CYS A 3 -20.07 -27.90 -11.07
N PHE A 4 -21.30 -28.01 -10.59
CA PHE A 4 -22.39 -27.09 -11.03
C PHE A 4 -22.37 -25.73 -10.31
N ASN A 5 -21.87 -25.64 -9.09
CA ASN A 5 -21.87 -24.37 -8.36
C ASN A 5 -20.79 -23.37 -8.83
N GLY A 6 -19.68 -23.86 -9.38
CA GLY A 6 -18.63 -22.98 -9.92
C GLY A 6 -19.04 -22.33 -11.24
N PHE A 7 -19.71 -23.09 -12.12
CA PHE A 7 -20.21 -22.60 -13.41
C PHE A 7 -21.33 -21.56 -13.26
N PHE A 8 -22.22 -21.74 -12.27
CA PHE A 8 -23.32 -20.80 -12.03
C PHE A 8 -22.82 -19.46 -11.43
N LYS A 9 -21.84 -19.49 -10.53
CA LYS A 9 -21.17 -18.26 -10.02
C LYS A 9 -20.43 -17.52 -11.14
N ALA A 10 -19.70 -18.22 -12.00
CA ALA A 10 -18.99 -17.62 -13.12
C ALA A 10 -19.96 -16.98 -14.16
N PHE A 11 -21.13 -17.58 -14.38
CA PHE A 11 -22.14 -17.05 -15.30
C PHE A 11 -22.82 -15.78 -14.78
N ILE A 12 -23.10 -15.69 -13.47
CA ILE A 12 -23.65 -14.48 -12.83
C ILE A 12 -22.62 -13.34 -12.81
N MET A 13 -21.34 -13.65 -12.57
CA MET A 13 -20.25 -12.66 -12.64
C MET A 13 -20.06 -12.14 -14.08
N ALA A 14 -20.13 -12.99 -15.09
CA ALA A 14 -20.00 -12.60 -16.49
C ALA A 14 -21.12 -11.64 -16.95
N ALA A 15 -22.34 -11.82 -16.50
CA ALA A 15 -23.44 -10.91 -16.81
C ALA A 15 -23.25 -9.53 -16.19
N GLY A 16 -22.83 -9.45 -14.93
CA GLY A 16 -22.50 -8.19 -14.24
C GLY A 16 -21.29 -7.48 -14.82
N TYR A 17 -20.27 -8.24 -15.28
CA TYR A 17 -19.11 -7.68 -15.97
C TYR A 17 -19.50 -6.94 -17.24
N GLN A 18 -20.26 -7.57 -18.12
CA GLN A 18 -20.61 -6.98 -19.41
C GLN A 18 -21.42 -5.69 -19.27
N GLU A 19 -22.37 -5.65 -18.34
CA GLU A 19 -23.13 -4.44 -18.03
C GLU A 19 -22.23 -3.34 -17.48
N THR A 20 -21.40 -3.65 -16.49
CA THR A 20 -20.45 -2.70 -15.89
C THR A 20 -19.48 -2.15 -16.93
N TYR A 21 -18.94 -3.02 -17.80
CA TYR A 21 -18.03 -2.63 -18.86
C TYR A 21 -18.71 -1.70 -19.87
N GLN A 22 -19.91 -2.03 -20.36
CA GLN A 22 -20.64 -1.19 -21.30
C GLN A 22 -20.97 0.18 -20.71
N ARG A 23 -21.42 0.25 -19.46
CA ARG A 23 -21.67 1.52 -18.78
C ARG A 23 -20.40 2.35 -18.65
N SER A 24 -19.26 1.74 -18.31
CA SER A 24 -17.99 2.45 -18.11
C SER A 24 -17.43 3.09 -19.37
N ILE A 25 -17.74 2.56 -20.56
CA ILE A 25 -17.26 3.11 -21.85
C ILE A 25 -18.29 4.00 -22.56
N GLN A 26 -19.59 3.70 -22.42
CA GLN A 26 -20.66 4.47 -23.09
C GLN A 26 -21.04 5.73 -22.32
N ASN A 27 -21.04 5.68 -20.99
CA ASN A 27 -21.43 6.76 -20.09
C ASN A 27 -20.38 6.93 -18.97
N ALA A 28 -19.12 7.16 -19.34
CA ALA A 28 -18.00 7.19 -18.40
C ALA A 28 -18.16 8.23 -17.30
N GLU A 29 -18.66 9.42 -17.60
CA GLU A 29 -18.83 10.46 -16.59
C GLU A 29 -19.92 10.10 -15.59
N ASP A 30 -21.08 9.63 -16.04
CA ASP A 30 -22.16 9.17 -15.14
C ASP A 30 -21.72 7.97 -14.29
N PHE A 31 -21.02 7.02 -14.91
CA PHE A 31 -20.47 5.86 -14.22
C PHE A 31 -19.52 6.26 -13.07
N TRP A 32 -18.53 7.11 -13.35
CA TRP A 32 -17.58 7.54 -12.34
C TRP A 32 -18.17 8.55 -11.34
N SER A 33 -19.18 9.33 -11.73
CA SER A 33 -19.95 10.18 -10.82
C SER A 33 -20.68 9.37 -9.75
N GLU A 34 -21.34 8.29 -10.16
CA GLU A 34 -22.01 7.35 -9.22
C GLU A 34 -21.01 6.73 -8.26
N ILE A 35 -19.87 6.26 -8.78
CA ILE A 35 -18.81 5.63 -7.95
C ILE A 35 -18.20 6.64 -6.98
N ALA A 36 -17.98 7.86 -7.41
CA ALA A 36 -17.44 8.94 -6.58
C ALA A 36 -18.33 9.29 -5.37
N ASN A 37 -19.64 8.97 -5.40
CA ASN A 37 -20.50 9.13 -4.22
C ASN A 37 -20.17 8.16 -3.07
N ASN A 38 -19.37 7.15 -3.31
CA ASN A 38 -18.96 6.19 -2.28
C ASN A 38 -17.75 6.64 -1.43
N ILE A 39 -17.17 7.80 -1.71
CA ILE A 39 -16.10 8.40 -0.91
C ILE A 39 -16.57 9.67 -0.22
N PHE A 40 -15.79 10.12 0.76
CA PHE A 40 -16.05 11.39 1.42
C PHE A 40 -15.47 12.56 0.62
N TRP A 41 -16.29 13.59 0.44
CA TRP A 41 -15.91 14.89 -0.12
C TRP A 41 -16.25 16.01 0.86
N TYR A 42 -15.35 16.96 1.06
CA TYR A 42 -15.71 18.25 1.70
C TYR A 42 -16.59 19.05 0.76
N LYS A 43 -16.19 19.13 -0.52
CA LYS A 43 -16.96 19.66 -1.62
C LYS A 43 -17.06 18.60 -2.72
N LYS A 44 -18.27 18.15 -3.04
CA LYS A 44 -18.48 17.19 -4.15
C LYS A 44 -18.09 17.82 -5.48
N PRO A 45 -17.44 17.07 -6.39
CA PRO A 45 -17.12 17.56 -7.72
C PRO A 45 -18.40 17.78 -8.53
N SER A 46 -18.46 18.88 -9.27
CA SER A 46 -19.50 19.11 -10.26
C SER A 46 -19.04 18.72 -11.67
N LYS A 47 -17.73 18.77 -11.93
CA LYS A 47 -17.10 18.33 -13.19
C LYS A 47 -16.37 17.00 -12.94
N ILE A 48 -16.86 15.93 -13.52
CA ILE A 48 -16.30 14.58 -13.31
C ILE A 48 -15.03 14.41 -14.13
N LEU A 49 -15.06 14.72 -15.44
CA LEU A 49 -13.91 14.64 -16.32
C LEU A 49 -13.72 15.99 -17.04
N ASN A 50 -12.52 16.54 -16.93
CA ASN A 50 -12.07 17.64 -17.77
C ASN A 50 -11.15 17.11 -18.86
N SER A 51 -11.60 17.17 -20.11
CA SER A 51 -10.89 16.73 -21.31
C SER A 51 -10.46 17.90 -22.21
N ASP A 52 -10.44 19.13 -21.71
CA ASP A 52 -10.16 20.34 -22.50
C ASP A 52 -8.70 20.41 -23.01
N ASN A 53 -7.78 19.67 -22.37
CA ASN A 53 -6.35 19.66 -22.74
C ASN A 53 -5.81 18.22 -22.90
N PRO A 54 -6.24 17.45 -23.91
CA PRO A 54 -5.74 16.11 -24.12
C PRO A 54 -4.22 16.11 -24.47
N PRO A 55 -3.44 15.12 -24.02
CA PRO A 55 -3.84 13.94 -23.25
C PRO A 55 -3.87 14.19 -21.72
N PHE A 56 -3.78 15.41 -21.25
CA PHE A 56 -3.71 15.76 -19.83
C PHE A 56 -5.12 15.95 -19.25
N TYR A 57 -5.81 14.85 -19.03
CA TYR A 57 -7.15 14.84 -18.43
C TYR A 57 -7.09 15.09 -16.92
N LYS A 58 -8.14 15.73 -16.38
CA LYS A 58 -8.33 15.91 -14.94
C LYS A 58 -9.66 15.31 -14.52
N TRP A 59 -9.61 14.48 -13.49
CA TRP A 59 -10.78 13.87 -12.88
C TRP A 59 -11.17 14.63 -11.62
N PHE A 60 -12.48 14.88 -11.42
CA PHE A 60 -13.03 15.50 -10.23
C PHE A 60 -12.43 16.86 -9.88
N GLU A 61 -12.10 17.69 -10.87
CA GLU A 61 -11.22 18.85 -10.77
C GLU A 61 -11.63 19.88 -9.72
N ASP A 62 -12.94 20.12 -9.52
CA ASP A 62 -13.46 21.09 -8.56
C ASP A 62 -13.90 20.49 -7.22
N GLY A 63 -13.66 19.18 -7.04
CA GLY A 63 -13.92 18.46 -5.80
C GLY A 63 -12.81 18.67 -4.76
N THR A 64 -13.18 18.59 -3.47
CA THR A 64 -12.19 18.62 -2.38
C THR A 64 -12.40 17.45 -1.41
N THR A 65 -11.31 16.82 -1.01
CA THR A 65 -11.29 15.64 -0.14
C THR A 65 -9.96 15.53 0.61
N ASN A 66 -9.73 14.43 1.33
CA ASN A 66 -8.44 14.11 1.93
C ASN A 66 -8.22 12.60 1.92
N THR A 67 -7.03 12.18 1.52
CA THR A 67 -6.63 10.77 1.45
C THR A 67 -6.70 10.08 2.82
N CYS A 68 -6.13 10.67 3.86
CA CYS A 68 -6.12 10.09 5.21
C CYS A 68 -7.55 10.02 5.79
N TYR A 69 -8.37 11.05 5.58
CA TYR A 69 -9.74 11.07 6.05
C TYR A 69 -10.56 9.88 5.50
N ASN A 70 -10.45 9.63 4.19
CA ASN A 70 -11.12 8.49 3.55
C ASN A 70 -10.56 7.13 4.00
N ALA A 71 -9.27 7.06 4.29
CA ALA A 71 -8.60 5.82 4.70
C ALA A 71 -8.86 5.45 6.16
N VAL A 72 -9.07 6.44 7.04
CA VAL A 72 -9.07 6.22 8.49
C VAL A 72 -10.27 6.89 9.17
N ASP A 73 -10.34 8.22 9.14
CA ASP A 73 -11.30 9.01 9.93
C ASP A 73 -12.75 8.70 9.59
N LEU A 74 -13.04 8.48 8.32
CA LEU A 74 -14.38 8.13 7.83
C LEU A 74 -14.90 6.84 8.49
N HIS A 75 -14.05 5.85 8.66
CA HIS A 75 -14.44 4.57 9.27
C HIS A 75 -14.70 4.73 10.77
N VAL A 76 -13.88 5.50 11.48
CA VAL A 76 -14.12 5.82 12.90
C VAL A 76 -15.42 6.61 13.07
N LYS A 77 -15.65 7.63 12.23
CA LYS A 77 -16.88 8.43 12.23
C LYS A 77 -18.14 7.57 11.99
N ASN A 78 -18.01 6.55 11.15
CA ASN A 78 -19.09 5.62 10.81
C ASN A 78 -19.24 4.48 11.82
N GLY A 79 -18.67 4.58 13.04
CA GLY A 79 -18.82 3.61 14.11
C GLY A 79 -17.97 2.34 13.96
N LYS A 80 -17.00 2.33 13.04
CA LYS A 80 -16.11 1.16 12.79
C LYS A 80 -14.75 1.31 13.46
N GLY A 81 -14.65 2.16 14.49
CA GLY A 81 -13.39 2.46 15.16
C GLY A 81 -12.68 1.24 15.76
N GLU A 82 -13.42 0.30 16.31
CA GLU A 82 -12.88 -0.91 16.95
C GLU A 82 -12.54 -2.03 15.96
N LYS A 83 -12.90 -1.86 14.69
CA LYS A 83 -12.52 -2.80 13.66
C LYS A 83 -11.00 -2.76 13.43
N ILE A 84 -10.41 -3.93 13.20
CA ILE A 84 -8.98 -4.04 12.86
C ILE A 84 -8.75 -3.44 11.47
N ALA A 85 -7.90 -2.43 11.39
CA ALA A 85 -7.44 -1.83 10.15
C ALA A 85 -6.21 -2.58 9.60
N ILE A 86 -5.25 -2.87 10.48
CA ILE A 86 -3.97 -3.47 10.11
C ILE A 86 -3.67 -4.66 11.02
N ILE A 87 -3.29 -5.78 10.42
CA ILE A 87 -2.62 -6.89 11.08
C ILE A 87 -1.15 -6.83 10.67
N TYR A 88 -0.27 -6.46 11.58
CA TYR A 88 1.17 -6.58 11.39
C TYR A 88 1.63 -7.97 11.80
N ASP A 89 2.35 -8.65 10.93
CA ASP A 89 2.91 -9.97 11.17
C ASP A 89 4.37 -10.02 10.70
N SER A 90 5.28 -10.21 11.67
CA SER A 90 6.72 -10.34 11.43
C SER A 90 7.23 -11.66 11.98
N PRO A 91 7.35 -12.70 11.16
CA PRO A 91 7.97 -13.95 11.58
C PRO A 91 9.47 -13.80 11.86
N ILE A 92 10.13 -12.79 11.28
CA ILE A 92 11.55 -12.53 11.51
C ILE A 92 11.80 -12.07 12.95
N THR A 93 10.92 -11.20 13.47
CA THR A 93 11.01 -10.69 14.85
C THR A 93 10.10 -11.45 15.82
N ASN A 94 9.40 -12.47 15.34
CA ASN A 94 8.40 -13.23 16.09
C ASN A 94 7.39 -12.28 16.78
N SER A 95 6.87 -11.30 16.05
CA SER A 95 5.94 -10.32 16.59
C SER A 95 4.70 -10.17 15.71
N GLN A 96 3.55 -10.02 16.36
CA GLN A 96 2.27 -9.72 15.73
C GLN A 96 1.60 -8.56 16.45
N LYS A 97 0.89 -7.70 15.71
CA LYS A 97 0.13 -6.59 16.27
C LYS A 97 -1.14 -6.37 15.46
N LYS A 98 -2.27 -6.23 16.14
CA LYS A 98 -3.53 -5.81 15.54
C LYS A 98 -3.77 -4.35 15.92
N ILE A 99 -4.02 -3.51 14.92
CA ILE A 99 -4.25 -2.07 15.07
C ILE A 99 -5.66 -1.77 14.58
N THR A 100 -6.49 -1.22 15.46
CA THR A 100 -7.86 -0.82 15.09
C THR A 100 -7.85 0.50 14.31
N TYR A 101 -8.98 0.84 13.64
CA TYR A 101 -9.11 2.14 12.97
C TYR A 101 -9.01 3.31 13.97
N SER A 102 -9.52 3.18 15.19
CA SER A 102 -9.37 4.18 16.26
C SER A 102 -7.91 4.37 16.66
N GLN A 103 -7.18 3.28 16.89
CA GLN A 103 -5.75 3.33 17.23
C GLN A 103 -4.92 3.89 16.09
N LEU A 104 -5.23 3.51 14.83
CA LEU A 104 -4.55 4.05 13.67
C LEU A 104 -4.78 5.55 13.52
N LYS A 105 -6.03 6.03 13.72
CA LYS A 105 -6.38 7.45 13.72
C LYS A 105 -5.56 8.22 14.75
N GLU A 106 -5.49 7.73 15.98
CA GLU A 106 -4.73 8.35 17.05
C GLU A 106 -3.24 8.48 16.69
N GLN A 107 -2.59 7.37 16.29
CA GLN A 107 -1.18 7.35 15.93
C GLN A 107 -0.89 8.30 14.76
N VAL A 108 -1.70 8.26 13.71
CA VAL A 108 -1.56 9.10 12.52
C VAL A 108 -1.75 10.57 12.84
N SER A 109 -2.75 10.94 13.65
CA SER A 109 -3.03 12.34 13.98
C SER A 109 -1.94 12.96 14.86
N ILE A 110 -1.38 12.20 15.81
CA ILE A 110 -0.24 12.64 16.64
C ILE A 110 1.02 12.78 15.79
N PHE A 111 1.32 11.79 14.94
CA PHE A 111 2.48 11.84 14.05
C PHE A 111 2.39 13.03 13.06
N ALA A 112 1.21 13.28 12.51
CA ALA A 112 0.96 14.43 11.65
C ALA A 112 1.18 15.76 12.39
N GLY A 113 0.75 15.84 13.66
CA GLY A 113 1.04 16.98 14.54
C GLY A 113 2.52 17.19 14.76
N ALA A 114 3.30 16.11 14.92
CA ALA A 114 4.75 16.20 15.04
C ALA A 114 5.40 16.75 13.75
N LEU A 115 4.91 16.35 12.57
CA LEU A 115 5.36 16.93 11.30
C LEU A 115 5.07 18.44 11.21
N VAL A 116 3.87 18.87 11.62
CA VAL A 116 3.48 20.28 11.66
C VAL A 116 4.40 21.08 12.62
N ASN A 117 4.73 20.52 13.78
CA ASN A 117 5.67 21.15 14.73
C ASN A 117 7.08 21.31 14.15
N GLN A 118 7.47 20.53 13.15
CA GLN A 118 8.72 20.68 12.39
C GLN A 118 8.58 21.60 11.16
N GLY A 119 7.45 22.28 10.99
CA GLY A 119 7.22 23.21 9.90
C GLY A 119 6.87 22.57 8.56
N ILE A 120 6.49 21.28 8.55
CA ILE A 120 5.99 20.61 7.34
C ILE A 120 4.59 21.14 7.03
N LYS A 121 4.38 21.52 5.76
CA LYS A 121 3.14 22.14 5.25
C LYS A 121 2.63 21.34 4.05
N LYS A 122 1.41 21.66 3.64
CA LYS A 122 0.82 21.20 2.38
C LYS A 122 1.79 21.42 1.21
N GLY A 123 2.01 20.37 0.42
CA GLY A 123 2.91 20.36 -0.73
C GLY A 123 4.39 20.12 -0.41
N ASP A 124 4.81 20.13 0.85
CA ASP A 124 6.17 19.74 1.21
C ASP A 124 6.39 18.24 0.99
N ARG A 125 7.61 17.85 0.60
CA ARG A 125 7.97 16.45 0.36
C ARG A 125 8.62 15.86 1.60
N VAL A 126 8.26 14.60 1.88
CA VAL A 126 8.81 13.78 2.99
C VAL A 126 9.21 12.43 2.41
N ILE A 127 10.48 12.05 2.56
CA ILE A 127 10.94 10.71 2.19
C ILE A 127 10.72 9.75 3.35
N ILE A 128 10.22 8.55 3.03
CA ILE A 128 10.06 7.43 3.95
C ILE A 128 10.97 6.29 3.48
N TYR A 129 12.06 6.06 4.19
CA TYR A 129 13.04 5.00 3.95
C TYR A 129 13.03 4.05 5.14
N MET A 130 12.00 3.21 5.20
CA MET A 130 11.67 2.35 6.34
C MET A 130 11.35 0.92 5.89
N PRO A 131 11.56 -0.10 6.74
CA PRO A 131 11.10 -1.46 6.46
C PRO A 131 9.57 -1.58 6.58
N MET A 132 9.05 -2.79 6.36
CA MET A 132 7.62 -3.13 6.39
C MET A 132 7.09 -3.16 7.85
N ILE A 133 6.98 -1.99 8.48
CA ILE A 133 6.52 -1.80 9.87
C ILE A 133 5.33 -0.85 9.94
N PRO A 134 4.50 -0.93 10.99
CA PRO A 134 3.34 -0.05 11.16
C PRO A 134 3.67 1.44 11.12
N GLU A 135 4.82 1.83 11.66
CA GLU A 135 5.28 3.21 11.69
C GLU A 135 5.46 3.79 10.28
N ALA A 136 5.84 2.97 9.29
CA ALA A 136 5.91 3.42 7.90
C ALA A 136 4.53 3.74 7.32
N VAL A 137 3.50 2.95 7.65
CA VAL A 137 2.10 3.22 7.26
C VAL A 137 1.59 4.47 7.97
N VAL A 138 1.89 4.64 9.26
CA VAL A 138 1.56 5.85 10.03
C VAL A 138 2.19 7.09 9.38
N ALA A 139 3.45 6.97 8.92
CA ALA A 139 4.15 8.05 8.23
C ALA A 139 3.46 8.43 6.90
N MET A 140 3.09 7.45 6.06
CA MET A 140 2.38 7.69 4.80
C MET A 140 1.05 8.42 5.03
N LEU A 141 0.25 7.92 5.96
CA LEU A 141 -1.06 8.49 6.29
C LEU A 141 -0.94 9.85 6.99
N GLY A 142 0.08 10.03 7.84
CA GLY A 142 0.35 11.31 8.51
C GLY A 142 0.72 12.42 7.54
N CYS A 143 1.55 12.12 6.53
CA CYS A 143 1.82 13.05 5.44
C CYS A 143 0.53 13.40 4.66
N ALA A 144 -0.25 12.39 4.27
CA ALA A 144 -1.51 12.59 3.58
C ALA A 144 -2.53 13.41 4.40
N ARG A 145 -2.51 13.28 5.74
CA ARG A 145 -3.38 14.02 6.65
C ARG A 145 -3.22 15.53 6.55
N ILE A 146 -1.98 15.99 6.45
CA ILE A 146 -1.64 17.42 6.38
C ILE A 146 -1.36 17.93 4.97
N GLY A 147 -1.62 17.09 3.96
CA GLY A 147 -1.37 17.44 2.55
C GLY A 147 0.10 17.52 2.16
N ALA A 148 1.00 16.94 2.95
CA ALA A 148 2.39 16.72 2.55
C ALA A 148 2.48 15.54 1.56
N ILE A 149 3.43 15.63 0.63
CA ILE A 149 3.65 14.66 -0.42
C ILE A 149 4.71 13.66 0.05
N HIS A 150 4.33 12.42 0.35
CA HIS A 150 5.33 11.42 0.72
C HIS A 150 5.98 10.75 -0.50
N SER A 151 7.20 10.27 -0.31
CA SER A 151 7.89 9.39 -1.25
C SER A 151 8.50 8.23 -0.48
N VAL A 152 7.93 7.03 -0.65
CA VAL A 152 8.49 5.83 -0.02
C VAL A 152 9.60 5.28 -0.90
N VAL A 153 10.75 5.03 -0.28
CA VAL A 153 11.91 4.43 -0.91
C VAL A 153 12.09 3.02 -0.37
N PHE A 154 12.18 2.04 -1.27
CA PHE A 154 12.37 0.65 -0.90
C PHE A 154 13.62 0.47 -0.02
N GLY A 155 13.46 -0.18 1.14
CA GLY A 155 14.51 -0.34 2.15
C GLY A 155 15.72 -1.17 1.72
N GLY A 156 15.63 -1.87 0.59
CA GLY A 156 16.73 -2.61 -0.02
C GLY A 156 17.58 -1.78 -0.99
N PHE A 157 17.24 -0.50 -1.22
CA PHE A 157 17.98 0.35 -2.16
C PHE A 157 19.31 0.85 -1.58
N ALA A 158 20.31 0.90 -2.47
CA ALA A 158 21.63 1.46 -2.16
C ALA A 158 21.58 2.99 -1.94
N ALA A 159 22.61 3.53 -1.31
CA ALA A 159 22.70 4.95 -0.97
C ALA A 159 22.57 5.89 -2.19
N ASN A 160 23.08 5.51 -3.35
CA ASN A 160 22.96 6.30 -4.60
C ASN A 160 21.50 6.49 -5.03
N GLU A 161 20.70 5.42 -4.90
CA GLU A 161 19.28 5.44 -5.25
C GLU A 161 18.48 6.37 -4.32
N LEU A 162 18.79 6.34 -3.03
CA LEU A 162 18.20 7.26 -2.07
C LEU A 162 18.66 8.70 -2.32
N ALA A 163 19.95 8.94 -2.62
CA ALA A 163 20.50 10.24 -2.90
C ALA A 163 19.82 10.93 -4.11
N SER A 164 19.59 10.17 -5.19
CA SER A 164 18.92 10.72 -6.37
C SER A 164 17.48 11.17 -6.07
N ARG A 165 16.78 10.45 -5.20
CA ARG A 165 15.40 10.81 -4.77
C ARG A 165 15.38 12.00 -3.81
N ILE A 166 16.39 12.13 -2.96
CA ILE A 166 16.59 13.32 -2.12
C ILE A 166 16.76 14.56 -3.01
N ASP A 167 17.60 14.45 -4.05
CA ASP A 167 17.87 15.56 -4.97
C ASP A 167 16.67 15.95 -5.81
N ASP A 168 15.93 14.98 -6.34
CA ASP A 168 14.77 15.24 -7.19
C ASP A 168 13.57 15.78 -6.39
N SER A 169 13.21 15.12 -5.28
CA SER A 169 12.09 15.53 -4.45
C SER A 169 12.35 16.80 -3.63
N LYS A 170 13.61 17.14 -3.38
CA LYS A 170 14.02 18.21 -2.46
C LYS A 170 13.32 18.10 -1.12
N THR A 171 13.35 16.89 -0.56
CA THR A 171 12.69 16.57 0.70
C THR A 171 13.22 17.40 1.86
N LYS A 172 12.32 17.85 2.74
CA LYS A 172 12.72 18.54 3.97
C LYS A 172 13.12 17.58 5.08
N ILE A 173 12.38 16.47 5.22
CA ILE A 173 12.56 15.47 6.28
C ILE A 173 12.68 14.09 5.65
N ILE A 174 13.56 13.26 6.22
CA ILE A 174 13.62 11.83 5.94
C ILE A 174 13.20 11.06 7.20
N LEU A 175 12.26 10.14 7.01
CA LEU A 175 11.85 9.19 8.04
C LEU A 175 12.55 7.87 7.73
N SER A 176 13.26 7.31 8.72
CA SER A 176 13.99 6.06 8.56
C SER A 176 13.87 5.18 9.79
N ALA A 177 14.47 4.01 9.76
CA ALA A 177 14.60 3.10 10.89
C ALA A 177 16.08 2.82 11.19
N SER A 178 16.37 2.33 12.39
CA SER A 178 17.73 1.90 12.74
C SER A 178 18.19 0.73 11.87
N CYS A 179 17.27 -0.20 11.57
CA CYS A 179 17.55 -1.34 10.68
C CYS A 179 16.29 -1.91 10.04
N GLY A 180 16.49 -2.71 8.99
CA GLY A 180 15.58 -3.73 8.48
C GLY A 180 16.11 -5.13 8.77
N TYR A 181 15.21 -6.12 8.77
CA TYR A 181 15.58 -7.52 8.96
C TYR A 181 15.31 -8.33 7.70
N GLU A 182 16.26 -9.19 7.35
CA GLU A 182 16.12 -10.23 6.34
C GLU A 182 16.51 -11.59 6.94
N PRO A 183 16.17 -12.72 6.30
CA PRO A 183 16.59 -14.02 6.78
C PRO A 183 18.09 -14.09 7.05
N GLY A 184 18.45 -14.34 8.32
CA GLY A 184 19.84 -14.51 8.75
C GLY A 184 20.70 -13.24 8.80
N ARG A 185 20.15 -12.02 8.50
CA ARG A 185 20.94 -10.78 8.59
C ARG A 185 20.14 -9.54 9.00
N THR A 186 20.80 -8.63 9.66
CA THR A 186 20.32 -7.28 9.93
C THR A 186 20.91 -6.32 8.89
N ILE A 187 20.07 -5.49 8.29
CA ILE A 187 20.48 -4.43 7.36
C ILE A 187 20.44 -3.11 8.10
N GLU A 188 21.58 -2.54 8.35
CA GLU A 188 21.70 -1.24 9.01
C GLU A 188 21.29 -0.13 8.05
N TYR A 189 20.24 0.63 8.37
CA TYR A 189 19.78 1.71 7.51
C TYR A 189 20.56 3.00 7.73
N LYS A 190 21.07 3.22 8.94
CA LYS A 190 21.79 4.46 9.28
C LYS A 190 23.03 4.72 8.41
N PRO A 191 23.94 3.74 8.16
CA PRO A 191 25.09 3.95 7.27
C PRO A 191 24.67 4.28 5.83
N LEU A 192 23.60 3.62 5.33
CA LEU A 192 23.06 3.87 3.99
C LEU A 192 22.47 5.27 3.88
N LEU A 193 21.68 5.69 4.88
CA LEU A 193 21.09 7.03 4.97
C LEU A 193 22.17 8.11 5.03
N LYS A 194 23.18 7.95 5.89
CA LYS A 194 24.29 8.87 5.99
C LYS A 194 25.02 9.03 4.65
N LYS A 195 25.34 7.91 4.01
CA LYS A 195 26.00 7.92 2.71
C LYS A 195 25.15 8.57 1.62
N ALA A 196 23.83 8.33 1.63
CA ALA A 196 22.91 8.97 0.69
C ALA A 196 22.89 10.50 0.87
N ILE A 197 22.81 10.99 2.11
CA ILE A 197 22.84 12.42 2.41
C ILE A 197 24.19 13.06 2.01
N GLU A 198 25.30 12.35 2.21
CA GLU A 198 26.62 12.83 1.75
C GLU A 198 26.65 13.00 0.23
N LEU A 199 26.12 12.04 -0.53
CA LEU A 199 26.09 12.02 -1.99
C LEU A 199 25.12 13.03 -2.59
N ALA A 200 23.98 13.24 -1.96
CA ALA A 200 22.95 14.16 -2.43
C ALA A 200 23.44 15.62 -2.44
N LYS A 201 23.04 16.39 -3.46
CA LYS A 201 23.28 17.84 -3.54
C LYS A 201 22.38 18.60 -2.57
N HIS A 202 21.10 18.21 -2.54
CA HIS A 202 20.13 18.74 -1.57
C HIS A 202 20.34 18.08 -0.21
N LYS A 203 20.26 18.87 0.86
CA LYS A 203 20.41 18.36 2.23
C LYS A 203 19.06 18.47 2.96
N PRO A 204 18.51 17.35 3.45
CA PRO A 204 17.33 17.40 4.31
C PRO A 204 17.64 18.13 5.60
N GLU A 205 16.66 18.81 6.15
CA GLU A 205 16.79 19.57 7.39
C GLU A 205 16.97 18.64 8.61
N LYS A 206 16.24 17.52 8.61
CA LYS A 206 16.22 16.54 9.71
C LYS A 206 15.98 15.12 9.23
N CYS A 207 16.43 14.16 10.03
CA CYS A 207 16.07 12.75 9.90
C CYS A 207 15.39 12.27 11.18
N ILE A 208 14.29 11.53 11.05
CA ILE A 208 13.59 10.92 12.17
C ILE A 208 13.83 9.42 12.11
N ILE A 209 14.39 8.85 13.16
CA ILE A 209 14.84 7.47 13.19
C ILE A 209 13.96 6.63 14.14
N TYR A 210 13.24 5.67 13.60
CA TYR A 210 12.56 4.67 14.40
C TYR A 210 13.55 3.62 14.89
N GLN A 211 13.74 3.54 16.20
CA GLN A 211 14.67 2.60 16.81
C GLN A 211 14.03 1.22 16.95
N ARG A 212 14.50 0.25 16.17
CA ARG A 212 14.07 -1.14 16.28
C ARG A 212 14.46 -1.71 17.65
N LYS A 213 13.66 -2.63 18.19
CA LYS A 213 13.83 -3.16 19.56
C LYS A 213 15.21 -3.77 19.78
N ASP A 214 15.65 -4.63 18.88
CA ASP A 214 16.84 -5.45 19.04
C ASP A 214 18.09 -4.85 18.35
N PHE A 215 17.95 -3.70 17.70
CA PHE A 215 19.04 -3.00 17.05
C PHE A 215 18.82 -1.48 17.15
N LYS A 216 19.73 -0.79 17.85
CA LYS A 216 19.71 0.65 18.00
C LYS A 216 20.82 1.28 17.18
N ALA A 217 20.52 2.43 16.58
CA ALA A 217 21.50 3.25 15.87
C ALA A 217 21.85 4.48 16.72
N ASP A 218 23.11 4.87 16.73
CA ASP A 218 23.54 6.13 17.33
C ASP A 218 23.02 7.31 16.51
N LEU A 219 22.44 8.30 17.17
CA LEU A 219 21.85 9.46 16.51
C LEU A 219 22.86 10.61 16.45
N GLU A 220 22.91 11.28 15.30
CA GLU A 220 23.69 12.49 15.08
C GLU A 220 22.85 13.75 15.40
N LYS A 221 23.51 14.92 15.43
CA LYS A 221 22.89 16.19 15.83
C LYS A 221 21.58 16.54 15.09
N ASN A 222 21.48 16.15 13.82
CA ASN A 222 20.31 16.44 12.98
C ASN A 222 19.28 15.30 12.95
N GLU A 223 19.41 14.33 13.85
CA GLU A 223 18.57 13.17 13.91
C GLU A 223 17.79 13.14 15.22
N ILE A 224 16.55 12.72 15.14
CA ILE A 224 15.62 12.67 16.26
C ILE A 224 15.08 11.24 16.37
N ASP A 225 15.05 10.68 17.57
CA ASP A 225 14.35 9.44 17.85
C ASP A 225 12.85 9.60 17.54
N TRP A 226 12.23 8.60 16.92
CA TRP A 226 10.80 8.61 16.58
C TRP A 226 9.91 8.87 17.80
N ASN A 227 10.19 8.23 18.94
CA ASN A 227 9.36 8.39 20.13
C ASN A 227 9.50 9.79 20.72
N GLU A 228 10.72 10.36 20.73
CA GLU A 228 10.93 11.75 21.15
C GLU A 228 10.27 12.74 20.17
N PHE A 229 10.27 12.43 18.87
CA PHE A 229 9.63 13.26 17.85
C PHE A 229 8.12 13.39 18.08
N ILE A 230 7.43 12.31 18.46
CA ILE A 230 5.98 12.31 18.66
C ILE A 230 5.54 12.65 20.10
N LYS A 231 6.45 12.62 21.08
CA LYS A 231 6.18 12.63 22.53
C LYS A 231 5.26 13.77 23.00
N ASN A 232 5.47 14.97 22.49
CA ASN A 232 4.72 16.18 22.89
C ASN A 232 3.84 16.71 21.75
N ALA A 233 3.68 15.94 20.69
CA ALA A 233 2.86 16.34 19.57
C ALA A 233 1.37 16.23 19.92
N LYS A 234 0.60 17.24 19.54
CA LYS A 234 -0.86 17.19 19.65
C LYS A 234 -1.45 16.64 18.37
N PRO A 235 -2.54 15.86 18.44
CA PRO A 235 -3.22 15.39 17.24
C PRO A 235 -3.74 16.58 16.43
N VAL A 236 -3.68 16.45 15.10
CA VAL A 236 -4.22 17.45 14.16
C VAL A 236 -5.26 16.79 13.26
N GLU A 237 -6.22 17.59 12.78
CA GLU A 237 -7.26 17.14 11.87
C GLU A 237 -6.75 17.02 10.44
N CYS A 238 -7.53 16.35 9.57
CA CYS A 238 -7.25 16.27 8.14
C CYS A 238 -7.49 17.62 7.47
N VAL A 239 -6.52 18.08 6.66
CA VAL A 239 -6.68 19.30 5.87
C VAL A 239 -7.47 19.03 4.60
N GLU A 240 -8.28 20.00 4.19
CA GLU A 240 -9.00 19.95 2.91
C GLU A 240 -8.02 20.12 1.74
N MET A 241 -8.10 19.19 0.76
CA MET A 241 -7.24 19.12 -0.41
C MET A 241 -8.07 19.13 -1.68
N ASN A 242 -7.58 19.78 -2.75
CA ASN A 242 -8.19 19.64 -4.06
C ASN A 242 -8.00 18.20 -4.57
N ALA A 243 -8.97 17.68 -5.33
CA ALA A 243 -8.91 16.35 -5.90
C ALA A 243 -7.66 16.12 -6.79
N ASN A 244 -7.16 17.16 -7.42
CA ASN A 244 -5.96 17.12 -8.26
C ASN A 244 -4.66 17.55 -7.55
N ASP A 245 -4.69 17.81 -6.24
CA ASP A 245 -3.47 17.94 -5.45
C ASP A 245 -2.75 16.58 -5.36
N TYR A 246 -1.45 16.62 -5.08
CA TYR A 246 -0.62 15.43 -5.10
C TYR A 246 -0.60 14.72 -3.75
N ALA A 247 -0.79 13.39 -3.76
CA ALA A 247 -0.73 12.53 -2.59
C ALA A 247 0.70 12.02 -2.32
N TYR A 248 1.35 11.52 -3.37
CA TYR A 248 2.70 10.92 -3.25
C TYR A 248 3.47 10.95 -4.56
N ILE A 249 4.78 10.71 -4.44
CA ILE A 249 5.70 10.46 -5.55
C ILE A 249 6.26 9.05 -5.39
N ILE A 250 6.18 8.24 -6.45
CA ILE A 250 6.85 6.95 -6.50
C ILE A 250 7.77 6.89 -7.71
N TYR A 251 8.99 6.41 -7.51
CA TYR A 251 10.02 6.40 -8.55
C TYR A 251 10.10 5.06 -9.26
N THR A 252 10.20 5.12 -10.59
CA THR A 252 10.51 3.97 -11.45
C THR A 252 11.93 4.08 -11.97
N SER A 253 12.52 2.95 -12.38
CA SER A 253 13.90 2.91 -12.92
C SER A 253 14.09 3.72 -14.22
N GLY A 254 13.00 4.08 -14.90
CA GLY A 254 13.03 4.83 -16.15
C GLY A 254 13.79 4.10 -17.29
N THR A 255 13.38 4.32 -18.52
CA THR A 255 14.05 3.74 -19.70
C THR A 255 15.40 4.38 -20.00
N THR A 256 15.70 5.53 -19.41
CA THR A 256 16.93 6.33 -19.64
C THR A 256 17.97 6.16 -18.53
N GLY A 257 17.75 5.26 -17.55
CA GLY A 257 18.62 5.08 -16.39
C GLY A 257 18.48 6.13 -15.29
N VAL A 258 17.74 7.21 -15.53
CA VAL A 258 17.41 8.21 -14.49
C VAL A 258 16.04 7.86 -13.90
N PRO A 259 15.91 7.72 -12.58
CA PRO A 259 14.62 7.48 -11.95
C PRO A 259 13.59 8.56 -12.30
N LYS A 260 12.37 8.13 -12.67
CA LYS A 260 11.25 9.04 -12.96
C LYS A 260 10.26 9.03 -11.81
N GLY A 261 9.96 10.20 -11.26
CA GLY A 261 8.97 10.38 -10.20
C GLY A 261 7.55 10.40 -10.79
N ILE A 262 6.79 9.34 -10.56
CA ILE A 262 5.36 9.28 -10.88
C ILE A 262 4.60 9.97 -9.77
N VAL A 263 3.84 10.99 -10.11
CA VAL A 263 3.02 11.77 -9.17
C VAL A 263 1.58 11.28 -9.21
N ARG A 264 0.97 11.07 -8.05
CA ARG A 264 -0.41 10.61 -7.94
C ARG A 264 -1.31 11.71 -7.38
N ASP A 265 -2.42 11.99 -8.06
CA ASP A 265 -3.50 12.85 -7.59
C ASP A 265 -4.33 12.18 -6.48
N ILE A 266 -5.12 12.98 -5.76
CA ILE A 266 -5.89 12.51 -4.61
C ILE A 266 -7.24 11.90 -5.02
N GLY A 267 -8.07 12.66 -5.74
CA GLY A 267 -9.46 12.29 -5.99
C GLY A 267 -9.63 11.02 -6.82
N GLY A 268 -8.99 10.99 -7.99
CA GLY A 268 -9.00 9.82 -8.89
C GLY A 268 -8.47 8.57 -8.22
N HIS A 269 -7.40 8.71 -7.44
CA HIS A 269 -6.78 7.61 -6.71
C HIS A 269 -7.73 6.97 -5.68
N ILE A 270 -8.41 7.77 -4.85
CA ILE A 270 -9.35 7.26 -3.84
C ILE A 270 -10.51 6.52 -4.50
N VAL A 271 -11.13 7.14 -5.51
CA VAL A 271 -12.30 6.59 -6.21
C VAL A 271 -11.95 5.27 -6.88
N ALA A 272 -10.86 5.23 -7.66
CA ALA A 272 -10.45 4.05 -8.40
C ALA A 272 -10.05 2.89 -7.49
N LEU A 273 -9.21 3.13 -6.48
CA LEU A 273 -8.76 2.05 -5.59
C LEU A 273 -9.92 1.47 -4.77
N LYS A 274 -10.81 2.30 -4.26
CA LYS A 274 -11.98 1.79 -3.54
C LYS A 274 -12.89 0.92 -4.43
N TRP A 275 -13.06 1.32 -5.68
CA TRP A 275 -13.83 0.54 -6.65
C TRP A 275 -13.17 -0.79 -6.98
N THR A 276 -11.84 -0.82 -7.18
CA THR A 276 -11.10 -2.04 -7.54
C THR A 276 -11.12 -3.09 -6.43
N MET A 277 -11.11 -2.69 -5.15
CA MET A 277 -11.18 -3.64 -4.03
C MET A 277 -12.42 -4.51 -4.10
N LYS A 278 -13.57 -3.93 -4.44
CA LYS A 278 -14.82 -4.67 -4.57
C LYS A 278 -14.91 -5.42 -5.90
N ASN A 279 -14.61 -4.76 -7.01
CA ASN A 279 -15.01 -5.23 -8.33
C ASN A 279 -13.93 -6.07 -9.03
N ILE A 280 -12.65 -5.91 -8.66
CA ILE A 280 -11.56 -6.75 -9.17
C ILE A 280 -11.19 -7.82 -8.13
N TYR A 281 -10.98 -7.41 -6.88
CA TYR A 281 -10.45 -8.30 -5.84
C TYR A 281 -11.50 -9.02 -5.00
N ASN A 282 -12.79 -8.75 -5.23
CA ASN A 282 -13.94 -9.37 -4.53
C ASN A 282 -13.86 -9.25 -3.01
N ILE A 283 -13.39 -8.10 -2.51
CA ILE A 283 -13.24 -7.82 -1.09
C ILE A 283 -14.43 -7.00 -0.60
N ASN A 284 -15.00 -7.42 0.53
CA ASN A 284 -15.98 -6.65 1.30
C ASN A 284 -15.31 -5.98 2.51
N PRO A 285 -15.95 -4.96 3.10
CA PRO A 285 -15.36 -4.29 4.27
C PRO A 285 -15.03 -5.22 5.45
N ASP A 286 -15.70 -6.36 5.61
CA ASP A 286 -15.46 -7.28 6.73
C ASP A 286 -14.44 -8.38 6.43
N ASP A 287 -13.93 -8.43 5.22
CA ASP A 287 -12.93 -9.41 4.81
C ASP A 287 -11.52 -8.98 5.24
N VAL A 288 -10.62 -9.96 5.31
CA VAL A 288 -9.18 -9.75 5.45
C VAL A 288 -8.51 -9.90 4.10
N TRP A 289 -7.84 -8.85 3.69
CA TRP A 289 -7.06 -8.74 2.47
C TRP A 289 -5.56 -8.82 2.76
N TRP A 290 -4.81 -9.46 1.90
CA TRP A 290 -3.36 -9.44 1.99
C TRP A 290 -2.71 -9.18 0.63
N SER A 291 -1.90 -8.15 0.54
CA SER A 291 -0.94 -7.96 -0.55
C SER A 291 0.46 -8.23 -0.03
N ALA A 292 1.05 -9.36 -0.44
CA ALA A 292 2.40 -9.74 -0.06
C ALA A 292 3.42 -9.08 -1.00
N SER A 293 3.63 -7.79 -0.78
CA SER A 293 4.57 -6.92 -1.50
C SER A 293 5.24 -5.98 -0.51
N ASP A 294 5.90 -4.93 -0.99
CA ASP A 294 6.56 -3.91 -0.18
C ASP A 294 5.97 -2.53 -0.45
N ILE A 295 5.85 -1.70 0.59
CA ILE A 295 5.34 -0.32 0.48
C ILE A 295 6.22 0.59 -0.38
N GLY A 296 7.46 0.23 -0.64
CA GLY A 296 8.35 0.93 -1.57
C GLY A 296 7.97 0.76 -3.05
N TRP A 297 7.03 -0.13 -3.36
CA TRP A 297 6.49 -0.36 -4.70
C TRP A 297 5.06 0.14 -4.82
N ILE A 298 4.61 0.34 -6.07
CA ILE A 298 3.23 0.81 -6.31
C ILE A 298 2.17 -0.16 -5.77
N VAL A 299 2.45 -1.48 -5.80
CA VAL A 299 1.57 -2.49 -5.20
C VAL A 299 1.36 -2.23 -3.72
N GLY A 300 2.44 -1.87 -3.01
CA GLY A 300 2.36 -1.56 -1.59
C GLY A 300 1.53 -0.30 -1.31
N HIS A 301 1.72 0.78 -2.08
CA HIS A 301 0.90 1.97 -1.96
C HIS A 301 -0.57 1.64 -2.21
N SER A 302 -0.87 1.05 -3.37
CA SER A 302 -2.25 0.81 -3.80
C SER A 302 -2.96 -0.24 -2.96
N TYR A 303 -2.29 -1.36 -2.62
CA TYR A 303 -2.98 -2.55 -2.10
C TYR A 303 -2.44 -3.13 -0.79
N ILE A 304 -1.40 -2.52 -0.18
CA ILE A 304 -1.13 -2.75 1.25
C ILE A 304 -1.77 -1.64 2.07
N VAL A 305 -1.67 -0.37 1.63
CA VAL A 305 -2.09 0.78 2.41
C VAL A 305 -3.43 1.34 1.93
N TYR A 306 -3.47 1.98 0.75
CA TYR A 306 -4.57 2.86 0.40
C TYR A 306 -5.87 2.13 0.02
N GLY A 307 -5.84 1.20 -0.91
CA GLY A 307 -7.04 0.49 -1.38
C GLY A 307 -7.82 -0.19 -0.26
N PRO A 308 -7.17 -1.07 0.54
CA PRO A 308 -7.83 -1.73 1.66
C PRO A 308 -8.40 -0.75 2.69
N LEU A 309 -7.64 0.29 3.04
CA LEU A 309 -8.08 1.28 4.02
C LEU A 309 -9.21 2.16 3.46
N PHE A 310 -9.19 2.57 2.18
CA PHE A 310 -10.34 3.27 1.57
C PHE A 310 -11.60 2.40 1.54
N HIS A 311 -11.43 1.11 1.32
CA HIS A 311 -12.54 0.17 1.30
C HIS A 311 -13.08 -0.14 2.70
N GLY A 312 -12.25 0.02 3.73
CA GLY A 312 -12.58 -0.23 5.13
C GLY A 312 -12.51 -1.70 5.52
N CYS A 313 -11.68 -2.51 4.84
CA CYS A 313 -11.36 -3.88 5.23
C CYS A 313 -10.09 -3.94 6.09
N THR A 314 -9.75 -5.14 6.57
CA THR A 314 -8.49 -5.38 7.27
C THR A 314 -7.39 -5.71 6.28
N THR A 315 -6.23 -5.04 6.36
CA THR A 315 -5.04 -5.36 5.56
C THR A 315 -3.96 -6.02 6.39
N VAL A 316 -3.22 -6.96 5.80
CA VAL A 316 -2.04 -7.59 6.43
C VAL A 316 -0.78 -6.85 5.99
N LEU A 317 -0.01 -6.37 6.97
CA LEU A 317 1.32 -5.80 6.80
C LEU A 317 2.35 -6.86 7.22
N PHE A 318 3.01 -7.45 6.25
CA PHE A 318 3.90 -8.59 6.45
C PHE A 318 5.37 -8.16 6.38
N GLU A 319 6.13 -8.40 7.45
CA GLU A 319 7.58 -8.23 7.48
C GLU A 319 8.26 -9.61 7.42
N GLY A 320 8.46 -10.11 6.20
CA GLY A 320 9.04 -11.44 5.96
C GLY A 320 9.28 -11.69 4.47
N LYS A 321 9.65 -12.92 4.17
CA LYS A 321 9.87 -13.41 2.80
C LYS A 321 8.99 -14.65 2.57
N PRO A 322 8.66 -14.99 1.32
CA PRO A 322 7.82 -16.16 1.01
C PRO A 322 8.46 -17.51 1.42
N VAL A 323 9.77 -17.50 1.59
CA VAL A 323 10.59 -18.63 2.04
C VAL A 323 11.64 -18.16 3.03
N GLY A 324 12.11 -19.05 3.90
CA GLY A 324 13.17 -18.74 4.89
C GLY A 324 12.71 -17.85 6.06
N THR A 325 11.38 -17.65 6.25
CA THR A 325 10.84 -16.89 7.38
C THR A 325 9.58 -17.52 8.01
N PRO A 326 9.66 -18.63 8.73
CA PRO A 326 10.85 -19.49 8.88
C PRO A 326 11.04 -20.46 7.72
N ASP A 327 9.99 -20.80 6.95
CA ASP A 327 9.97 -21.81 5.89
C ASP A 327 8.97 -21.44 4.78
N ALA A 328 8.80 -22.33 3.80
CA ALA A 328 7.85 -22.13 2.68
C ALA A 328 6.36 -22.21 3.08
N GLY A 329 6.07 -22.52 4.33
CA GLY A 329 4.70 -22.56 4.87
C GLY A 329 4.19 -21.24 5.41
N VAL A 330 5.02 -20.19 5.47
CA VAL A 330 4.67 -18.91 6.09
C VAL A 330 3.44 -18.27 5.47
N PHE A 331 3.27 -18.32 4.14
CA PHE A 331 2.10 -17.77 3.47
C PHE A 331 0.82 -18.50 3.88
N TRP A 332 0.88 -19.83 3.98
CA TRP A 332 -0.24 -20.65 4.40
C TRP A 332 -0.61 -20.42 5.87
N ARG A 333 0.39 -20.22 6.73
CA ARG A 333 0.19 -19.82 8.12
C ARG A 333 -0.58 -18.52 8.22
N ILE A 334 -0.14 -17.46 7.54
CA ILE A 334 -0.76 -16.12 7.56
C ILE A 334 -2.21 -16.20 7.06
N ILE A 335 -2.44 -16.87 5.94
CA ILE A 335 -3.80 -17.05 5.38
C ILE A 335 -4.70 -17.75 6.40
N SER A 336 -4.20 -18.81 7.02
CA SER A 336 -4.96 -19.60 8.00
C SER A 336 -5.27 -18.85 9.29
N GLU A 337 -4.24 -18.25 9.90
CA GLU A 337 -4.36 -17.56 11.20
C GLU A 337 -5.20 -16.29 11.12
N HIS A 338 -5.00 -15.50 10.07
CA HIS A 338 -5.67 -14.23 9.90
C HIS A 338 -6.95 -14.30 9.07
N LYS A 339 -7.34 -15.50 8.60
CA LYS A 339 -8.54 -15.71 7.77
C LYS A 339 -8.54 -14.85 6.51
N VAL A 340 -7.38 -14.79 5.84
CA VAL A 340 -7.24 -14.04 4.60
C VAL A 340 -8.17 -14.61 3.53
N LYS A 341 -8.97 -13.74 2.90
CA LYS A 341 -9.88 -14.11 1.82
C LYS A 341 -9.19 -14.10 0.46
N SER A 342 -8.38 -13.09 0.19
CA SER A 342 -7.67 -12.95 -1.08
C SER A 342 -6.23 -12.51 -0.83
N LEU A 343 -5.30 -13.11 -1.60
CA LEU A 343 -3.88 -12.78 -1.61
C LEU A 343 -3.50 -12.18 -2.97
N PHE A 344 -2.76 -11.08 -2.93
CA PHE A 344 -2.08 -10.54 -4.10
C PHE A 344 -0.56 -10.58 -3.91
N THR A 345 0.18 -11.16 -4.86
CA THR A 345 1.64 -11.21 -4.79
C THR A 345 2.26 -11.29 -6.19
N ALA A 346 3.60 -11.34 -6.26
CA ALA A 346 4.31 -11.56 -7.52
C ALA A 346 4.47 -13.07 -7.83
N PRO A 347 4.49 -13.48 -9.11
CA PRO A 347 4.78 -14.86 -9.51
C PRO A 347 6.08 -15.41 -8.95
N THR A 348 7.11 -14.57 -8.76
CA THR A 348 8.38 -14.93 -8.12
C THR A 348 8.20 -15.50 -6.72
N ALA A 349 7.25 -15.02 -5.93
CA ALA A 349 6.98 -15.55 -4.59
C ALA A 349 6.48 -17.01 -4.68
N PHE A 350 5.56 -17.27 -5.59
CA PHE A 350 5.02 -18.62 -5.80
C PHE A 350 6.05 -19.57 -6.42
N ARG A 351 6.92 -19.09 -7.33
CA ARG A 351 8.06 -19.88 -7.81
C ARG A 351 9.01 -20.27 -6.69
N ALA A 352 9.29 -19.35 -5.75
CA ALA A 352 10.14 -19.65 -4.61
C ALA A 352 9.51 -20.71 -3.69
N ILE A 353 8.22 -20.58 -3.37
CA ILE A 353 7.48 -21.56 -2.56
C ILE A 353 7.46 -22.93 -3.27
N LYS A 354 7.11 -22.98 -4.56
CA LYS A 354 7.08 -24.20 -5.37
C LYS A 354 8.44 -24.90 -5.38
N LYS A 355 9.53 -24.14 -5.46
CA LYS A 355 10.89 -24.70 -5.47
C LYS A 355 11.23 -25.41 -4.15
N GLU A 356 10.81 -24.85 -3.01
CA GLU A 356 11.10 -25.43 -1.69
C GLU A 356 10.06 -26.48 -1.25
N ASP A 357 8.79 -26.31 -1.66
CA ASP A 357 7.69 -27.22 -1.30
C ASP A 357 6.86 -27.60 -2.54
N PRO A 358 7.43 -28.35 -3.51
CA PRO A 358 6.73 -28.68 -4.75
C PRO A 358 5.47 -29.54 -4.56
N ASN A 359 5.42 -30.32 -3.47
CA ASN A 359 4.31 -31.22 -3.14
C ASN A 359 3.30 -30.63 -2.16
N GLY A 360 3.53 -29.39 -1.67
CA GLY A 360 2.64 -28.73 -0.73
C GLY A 360 2.60 -29.35 0.66
N GLU A 361 3.71 -29.88 1.14
CA GLU A 361 3.75 -30.52 2.48
C GLU A 361 3.53 -29.50 3.61
N PHE A 362 4.00 -28.27 3.42
CA PHE A 362 3.69 -27.19 4.35
C PHE A 362 2.24 -26.73 4.22
N PHE A 363 1.70 -26.64 2.99
CA PHE A 363 0.31 -26.28 2.73
C PHE A 363 -0.66 -27.18 3.52
N LYS A 364 -0.43 -28.48 3.54
CA LYS A 364 -1.29 -29.47 4.21
C LYS A 364 -1.44 -29.25 5.73
N LYS A 365 -0.56 -28.46 6.33
CA LYS A 365 -0.56 -28.19 7.78
C LYS A 365 -1.57 -27.11 8.19
N TYR A 366 -2.12 -26.36 7.23
CA TYR A 366 -2.93 -25.18 7.50
C TYR A 366 -4.34 -25.27 6.91
N ASN A 367 -5.31 -24.65 7.59
CA ASN A 367 -6.68 -24.56 7.13
C ASN A 367 -6.90 -23.27 6.33
N LEU A 368 -7.03 -23.38 5.02
CA LEU A 368 -7.24 -22.25 4.12
C LEU A 368 -8.72 -22.08 3.68
N SER A 369 -9.68 -22.53 4.48
CA SER A 369 -11.12 -22.48 4.12
C SER A 369 -11.67 -21.06 3.90
N SER A 370 -11.00 -20.02 4.40
CA SER A 370 -11.34 -18.62 4.15
C SER A 370 -10.80 -18.08 2.83
N PHE A 371 -9.86 -18.79 2.20
CA PHE A 371 -9.13 -18.31 1.04
C PHE A 371 -9.92 -18.58 -0.25
N GLU A 372 -10.20 -17.52 -1.02
CA GLU A 372 -11.04 -17.63 -2.22
C GLU A 372 -10.31 -17.27 -3.51
N PHE A 373 -9.28 -16.40 -3.48
CA PHE A 373 -8.61 -15.91 -4.69
C PHE A 373 -7.12 -15.65 -4.48
N LEU A 374 -6.33 -16.01 -5.51
CA LEU A 374 -4.94 -15.59 -5.66
C LEU A 374 -4.82 -14.64 -6.86
N PHE A 375 -4.28 -13.44 -6.63
CA PHE A 375 -3.95 -12.49 -7.67
C PHE A 375 -2.43 -12.39 -7.87
N LEU A 376 -1.99 -12.39 -9.11
CA LEU A 376 -0.58 -12.29 -9.49
C LEU A 376 -0.37 -11.10 -10.44
N ALA A 377 0.70 -10.34 -10.25
CA ALA A 377 1.15 -9.29 -11.16
C ALA A 377 2.62 -8.92 -10.94
N GLY A 378 3.13 -7.98 -11.77
CA GLY A 378 4.47 -7.43 -11.69
C GLY A 378 5.44 -8.07 -12.67
N GLU A 379 5.17 -9.28 -13.12
CA GLU A 379 5.86 -10.01 -14.19
C GLU A 379 4.90 -11.04 -14.77
N ARG A 380 5.24 -11.58 -15.93
CA ARG A 380 4.44 -12.66 -16.52
C ARG A 380 4.47 -13.90 -15.64
N ALA A 381 3.30 -14.39 -15.25
CA ALA A 381 3.18 -15.67 -14.59
C ALA A 381 3.38 -16.81 -15.61
N ASP A 382 4.37 -17.68 -15.35
CA ASP A 382 4.59 -18.83 -16.23
C ASP A 382 3.51 -19.90 -16.05
N PRO A 383 3.13 -20.63 -17.12
CA PRO A 383 2.03 -21.60 -17.08
C PRO A 383 2.23 -22.72 -16.06
N ASP A 384 3.47 -23.12 -15.80
CA ASP A 384 3.77 -24.22 -14.85
C ASP A 384 3.57 -23.78 -13.41
N THR A 385 3.89 -22.52 -13.07
CA THR A 385 3.61 -21.95 -11.76
C THR A 385 2.11 -21.74 -11.56
N LEU A 386 1.39 -21.23 -12.58
CA LEU A 386 -0.07 -21.08 -12.53
C LEU A 386 -0.77 -22.42 -12.28
N LYS A 387 -0.49 -23.44 -13.11
CA LYS A 387 -1.07 -24.76 -12.95
C LYS A 387 -0.78 -25.41 -11.60
N TRP A 388 0.45 -25.23 -11.10
CA TRP A 388 0.82 -25.71 -9.77
C TRP A 388 -0.01 -25.02 -8.67
N ALA A 389 -0.09 -23.68 -8.71
CA ALA A 389 -0.85 -22.91 -7.74
C ALA A 389 -2.34 -23.27 -7.75
N GLU A 390 -2.96 -23.35 -8.93
CA GLU A 390 -4.36 -23.79 -9.09
C GLU A 390 -4.60 -25.21 -8.56
N SER A 391 -3.66 -26.12 -8.85
CA SER A 391 -3.75 -27.50 -8.40
C SER A 391 -3.64 -27.64 -6.89
N LEU A 392 -2.78 -26.82 -6.26
CA LEU A 392 -2.56 -26.82 -4.83
C LEU A 392 -3.70 -26.12 -4.07
N LEU A 393 -4.04 -24.91 -4.48
CA LEU A 393 -4.96 -24.03 -3.75
C LEU A 393 -6.44 -24.35 -4.00
N LYS A 394 -6.78 -24.90 -5.16
CA LYS A 394 -8.17 -25.16 -5.61
C LYS A 394 -9.06 -23.91 -5.62
N VAL A 395 -8.46 -22.75 -5.83
CA VAL A 395 -9.13 -21.46 -6.01
C VAL A 395 -8.68 -20.81 -7.33
N PRO A 396 -9.42 -19.84 -7.88
CA PRO A 396 -8.97 -19.09 -9.05
C PRO A 396 -7.63 -18.40 -8.82
N VAL A 397 -6.72 -18.54 -9.78
CA VAL A 397 -5.44 -17.83 -9.84
C VAL A 397 -5.51 -16.84 -10.99
N ILE A 398 -5.52 -15.56 -10.68
CA ILE A 398 -5.78 -14.47 -11.62
C ILE A 398 -4.49 -13.70 -11.86
N ASP A 399 -3.92 -13.89 -13.05
CA ASP A 399 -2.83 -13.04 -13.54
C ASP A 399 -3.45 -11.79 -14.15
N HIS A 400 -3.03 -10.60 -13.67
CA HIS A 400 -3.55 -9.34 -14.14
C HIS A 400 -2.43 -8.35 -14.44
N TRP A 401 -2.66 -7.46 -15.38
CA TRP A 401 -1.64 -6.55 -15.91
C TRP A 401 -1.88 -5.11 -15.48
N TRP A 402 -0.85 -4.50 -14.93
CA TRP A 402 -0.77 -3.08 -14.61
C TRP A 402 0.67 -2.62 -14.40
N GLN A 403 0.88 -1.37 -14.14
CA GLN A 403 2.21 -0.79 -13.96
C GLN A 403 2.17 0.37 -12.97
N THR A 404 3.33 0.87 -12.58
CA THR A 404 3.45 1.96 -11.59
C THR A 404 2.66 3.20 -12.03
N GLU A 405 2.71 3.52 -13.30
CA GLU A 405 2.04 4.68 -13.89
C GLU A 405 0.52 4.62 -13.77
N THR A 406 -0.06 3.43 -13.76
CA THR A 406 -1.52 3.25 -13.67
C THR A 406 -2.04 3.12 -12.23
N SER A 407 -1.26 2.60 -11.29
CA SER A 407 -1.60 2.34 -9.87
C SER A 407 -2.67 1.27 -9.63
N TRP A 408 -3.34 0.78 -10.65
CA TRP A 408 -4.32 -0.31 -10.63
C TRP A 408 -4.32 -1.05 -11.96
N ALA A 409 -5.08 -2.13 -12.05
CA ALA A 409 -5.08 -2.98 -13.22
C ALA A 409 -5.52 -2.24 -14.49
N ILE A 410 -4.73 -2.39 -15.55
CA ILE A 410 -5.12 -2.05 -16.92
C ILE A 410 -6.04 -3.14 -17.46
N SER A 411 -5.73 -4.40 -17.16
CA SER A 411 -6.50 -5.57 -17.53
C SER A 411 -6.47 -6.61 -16.42
N ALA A 412 -7.62 -7.14 -16.06
CA ALA A 412 -7.80 -8.22 -15.11
C ALA A 412 -8.91 -9.14 -15.57
N ASN A 413 -8.81 -10.43 -15.25
CA ASN A 413 -9.90 -11.38 -15.40
C ASN A 413 -10.80 -11.26 -14.16
N CYS A 414 -12.08 -10.94 -14.39
CA CYS A 414 -13.08 -10.75 -13.32
C CYS A 414 -14.10 -11.91 -13.33
#